data_bb238f2973d44c0cb0ebe78cb6a0e4e7
#
_entry.id   bb238f2973d44c0cb0ebe78cb6a0e4e7
#
_cell.length_a   1.000
_cell.length_b   1.000
_cell.length_c   1.000
_cell.angle_alpha   90.00
_cell.angle_beta   90.00
_cell.angle_gamma   90.00
#
_symmetry.space_group_name_H-M   'P 1'
#
loop_
_entity.id
_entity.type
_entity.pdbx_description
1 polymer ?
#
loop_
_entity_poly.entity_id
_entity_poly.type
_entity_poly.pdbx_seq_one_letter_code
_entity_poly.pdbx_strand_id
1 'polypeptide(L)'
;MGHWCRICGANKPNERFSGKGHKNHICKQCASKPKDEIDEIDQKEEIFGYLKQSHISTKNIGRLRNLSASTNADIAKLACIVLEVAKVKPYKKRRLKVLARERRDLLEQLKETGLIYAHHY
;
A
#
# COMPACT_ATOMS: atom_id res chain seq x y z
N MET A 1 27.01 3.44 11.08
CA MET A 1 25.57 3.68 10.89
C MET A 1 24.99 2.64 9.95
N GLY A 2 23.77 2.19 10.25
CA GLY A 2 23.11 1.19 9.40
C GLY A 2 22.12 1.81 8.46
N HIS A 3 21.56 0.97 7.61
CA HIS A 3 20.45 1.33 6.73
C HIS A 3 19.20 0.58 7.16
N TRP A 4 18.08 1.21 7.00
CA TRP A 4 16.79 0.57 7.26
C TRP A 4 16.38 -0.30 6.06
N CYS A 5 15.99 -1.54 6.33
CA CYS A 5 15.46 -2.44 5.30
C CYS A 5 13.94 -2.30 5.24
N ARG A 6 13.39 -1.90 4.09
CA ARG A 6 11.95 -1.72 3.92
C ARG A 6 11.15 -3.03 3.95
N ILE A 7 11.82 -4.16 3.81
CA ILE A 7 11.13 -5.46 3.78
C ILE A 7 11.00 -6.03 5.20
N CYS A 8 12.09 -6.11 5.95
CA CYS A 8 12.05 -6.66 7.31
C CYS A 8 11.85 -5.60 8.40
N GLY A 9 11.93 -4.32 8.04
CA GLY A 9 11.73 -3.22 8.97
C GLY A 9 12.82 -3.04 10.02
N ALA A 10 14.00 -3.61 9.80
CA ALA A 10 15.10 -3.55 10.73
C ALA A 10 16.24 -2.70 10.20
N ASN A 11 16.94 -1.98 11.09
CA ASN A 11 18.18 -1.30 10.76
C ASN A 11 19.31 -2.32 10.78
N LYS A 12 20.12 -2.33 9.72
CA LYS A 12 21.25 -3.24 9.59
C LYS A 12 22.51 -2.51 9.13
N PRO A 13 23.72 -3.02 9.46
CA PRO A 13 24.97 -2.42 9.01
C PRO A 13 25.03 -2.36 7.47
N ASN A 14 25.83 -1.43 6.94
CA ASN A 14 26.03 -1.27 5.50
C ASN A 14 26.41 -2.55 4.78
N GLU A 15 27.23 -3.38 5.41
CA GLU A 15 27.70 -4.66 4.88
C GLU A 15 26.59 -5.69 4.65
N ARG A 16 25.40 -5.46 5.25
CA ARG A 16 24.23 -6.29 5.05
C ARG A 16 23.45 -5.91 3.81
N PHE A 17 23.85 -4.85 3.12
CA PHE A 17 23.25 -4.39 1.89
C PHE A 17 24.21 -4.56 0.72
N SER A 18 23.69 -5.03 -0.43
CA SER A 18 24.45 -4.99 -1.68
C SER A 18 24.37 -3.58 -2.27
N GLY A 19 25.12 -3.28 -3.31
CA GLY A 19 25.01 -2.01 -4.02
C GLY A 19 23.59 -1.73 -4.49
N LYS A 20 22.89 -2.74 -4.98
CA LYS A 20 21.47 -2.64 -5.35
C LYS A 20 20.58 -2.50 -4.12
N GLY A 21 20.93 -3.17 -3.01
CA GLY A 21 20.21 -3.11 -1.77
C GLY A 21 20.24 -1.72 -1.15
N HIS A 22 21.34 -0.99 -1.25
CA HIS A 22 21.43 0.39 -0.78
C HIS A 22 20.45 1.30 -1.52
N LYS A 23 20.38 1.16 -2.84
CA LYS A 23 19.49 1.95 -3.68
C LYS A 23 18.02 1.68 -3.39
N ASN A 24 17.69 0.42 -3.14
CA ASN A 24 16.30 -0.03 -2.93
C ASN A 24 15.94 -0.18 -1.45
N HIS A 25 16.87 0.08 -0.54
CA HIS A 25 16.69 -0.09 0.91
C HIS A 25 16.29 -1.52 1.29
N ILE A 26 16.89 -2.51 0.61
CA ILE A 26 16.65 -3.94 0.88
C ILE A 26 17.96 -4.58 1.32
N CYS A 27 17.98 -5.23 2.50
CA CYS A 27 19.17 -5.94 2.96
C CYS A 27 19.39 -7.21 2.14
N LYS A 28 20.62 -7.73 2.17
CA LYS A 28 20.99 -8.93 1.40
C LYS A 28 20.09 -10.13 1.69
N GLN A 29 19.72 -10.31 2.96
CA GLN A 29 18.85 -11.40 3.38
C GLN A 29 17.47 -11.31 2.73
N CYS A 30 16.89 -10.12 2.69
CA CYS A 30 15.58 -9.89 2.06
C CYS A 30 15.68 -9.90 0.54
N ALA A 31 16.80 -9.46 -0.03
CA ALA A 31 17.02 -9.48 -1.48
C ALA A 31 17.02 -10.89 -2.07
N SER A 32 17.24 -11.91 -1.24
CA SER A 32 17.20 -13.31 -1.68
C SER A 32 15.77 -13.87 -1.75
N LYS A 33 14.76 -13.13 -1.28
CA LYS A 33 13.36 -13.56 -1.34
C LYS A 33 12.86 -13.61 -2.78
N PRO A 34 11.89 -14.50 -3.09
CA PRO A 34 11.27 -14.52 -4.41
C PRO A 34 10.73 -13.13 -4.79
N LYS A 35 10.87 -12.81 -6.07
CA LYS A 35 10.41 -11.52 -6.60
C LYS A 35 8.94 -11.27 -6.31
N ASP A 36 8.11 -12.33 -6.37
CA ASP A 36 6.67 -12.22 -6.13
C ASP A 36 6.35 -11.72 -4.72
N GLU A 37 7.10 -12.17 -3.71
CA GLU A 37 6.92 -11.70 -2.34
C GLU A 37 7.28 -10.23 -2.19
N ILE A 38 8.38 -9.80 -2.81
CA ILE A 38 8.82 -8.41 -2.78
C ILE A 38 7.80 -7.53 -3.50
N ASP A 39 7.34 -7.95 -4.66
CA ASP A 39 6.33 -7.22 -5.45
C ASP A 39 5.03 -7.09 -4.65
N GLU A 40 4.60 -8.13 -3.95
CA GLU A 40 3.40 -8.08 -3.11
C GLU A 40 3.53 -7.02 -2.02
N ILE A 41 4.66 -6.98 -1.32
CA ILE A 41 4.91 -5.99 -0.28
C ILE A 41 4.88 -4.58 -0.86
N ASP A 42 5.55 -4.37 -1.99
CA ASP A 42 5.62 -3.08 -2.65
C ASP A 42 4.24 -2.61 -3.13
N GLN A 43 3.45 -3.52 -3.68
CA GLN A 43 2.11 -3.20 -4.15
C GLN A 43 1.14 -2.87 -3.00
N LYS A 44 1.26 -3.57 -1.87
CA LYS A 44 0.48 -3.23 -0.67
C LYS A 44 0.82 -1.84 -0.16
N GLU A 45 2.10 -1.49 -0.11
CA GLU A 45 2.54 -0.16 0.29
C GLU A 45 2.07 0.91 -0.68
N GLU A 46 2.09 0.62 -1.97
CA GLU A 46 1.59 1.51 -3.02
C GLU A 46 0.11 1.82 -2.81
N ILE A 47 -0.71 0.80 -2.61
CA ILE A 47 -2.15 0.94 -2.39
C ILE A 47 -2.43 1.76 -1.14
N PHE A 48 -1.73 1.47 -0.04
CA PHE A 48 -1.84 2.21 1.21
C PHE A 48 -1.47 3.69 1.01
N GLY A 49 -0.41 3.94 0.23
CA GLY A 49 0.05 5.29 -0.09
C GLY A 49 -0.99 6.12 -0.83
N TYR A 50 -1.78 5.51 -1.71
CA TYR A 50 -2.83 6.23 -2.42
C TYR A 50 -3.92 6.73 -1.48
N LEU A 51 -4.25 5.96 -0.44
CA LEU A 51 -5.21 6.39 0.57
C LEU A 51 -4.68 7.51 1.45
N LYS A 52 -3.37 7.61 1.62
CA LYS A 52 -2.75 8.70 2.38
C LYS A 52 -2.86 10.04 1.66
N GLN A 53 -2.98 10.03 0.35
CA GLN A 53 -3.05 11.25 -0.45
C GLN A 53 -4.32 12.05 -0.12
N SER A 54 -4.20 13.37 -0.15
CA SER A 54 -5.36 14.25 0.06
C SER A 54 -6.43 14.06 -1.01
N HIS A 55 -6.03 13.63 -2.20
CA HIS A 55 -6.89 13.33 -3.33
C HIS A 55 -6.32 12.18 -4.15
N ILE A 56 -7.12 11.17 -4.42
CA ILE A 56 -6.72 10.05 -5.28
C ILE A 56 -6.88 10.49 -6.73
N SER A 57 -5.76 10.71 -7.43
CA SER A 57 -5.78 11.22 -8.80
C SER A 57 -6.30 10.19 -9.79
N THR A 58 -6.74 10.66 -10.97
CA THR A 58 -7.19 9.78 -12.06
C THR A 58 -6.09 8.80 -12.48
N LYS A 59 -4.84 9.25 -12.50
CA LYS A 59 -3.69 8.39 -12.80
C LYS A 59 -3.58 7.24 -11.80
N ASN A 60 -3.73 7.53 -10.52
CA ASN A 60 -3.66 6.52 -9.47
C ASN A 60 -4.86 5.58 -9.51
N ILE A 61 -6.04 6.07 -9.87
CA ILE A 61 -7.22 5.25 -10.09
C ILE A 61 -6.97 4.24 -11.22
N GLY A 62 -6.33 4.68 -12.30
CA GLY A 62 -5.94 3.79 -13.40
C GLY A 62 -4.99 2.69 -12.93
N ARG A 63 -4.00 3.03 -12.11
CA ARG A 63 -3.07 2.06 -11.53
C ARG A 63 -3.80 1.07 -10.61
N LEU A 64 -4.73 1.55 -9.80
CA LEU A 64 -5.55 0.69 -8.93
C LEU A 64 -6.39 -0.30 -9.73
N ARG A 65 -6.92 0.10 -10.89
CA ARG A 65 -7.64 -0.81 -11.77
C ARG A 65 -6.73 -1.94 -12.25
N ASN A 66 -5.49 -1.62 -12.61
CA ASN A 66 -4.52 -2.64 -13.00
C ASN A 66 -4.23 -3.59 -11.84
N LEU A 67 -4.05 -3.06 -10.64
CA LEU A 67 -3.80 -3.88 -9.45
C LEU A 67 -5.01 -4.73 -9.08
N SER A 68 -6.23 -4.25 -9.32
CA SER A 68 -7.45 -5.01 -9.05
C SER A 68 -7.60 -6.25 -9.96
N ALA A 69 -6.88 -6.27 -11.08
CA ALA A 69 -6.82 -7.42 -11.98
C ALA A 69 -5.62 -8.34 -11.68
N SER A 70 -4.91 -8.12 -10.59
CA SER A 70 -3.75 -8.92 -10.20
C SER A 70 -4.15 -10.39 -9.97
N THR A 71 -3.22 -11.31 -10.30
CA THR A 71 -3.37 -12.72 -9.97
C THR A 71 -3.26 -13.00 -8.47
N ASN A 72 -2.65 -12.06 -7.72
CA ASN A 72 -2.60 -12.13 -6.26
C ASN A 72 -3.94 -11.65 -5.70
N ALA A 73 -4.69 -12.57 -5.07
CA ALA A 73 -6.02 -12.27 -4.55
C ALA A 73 -6.03 -11.17 -3.49
N ASP A 74 -5.01 -11.09 -2.64
CA ASP A 74 -4.91 -10.07 -1.60
C ASP A 74 -4.71 -8.68 -2.21
N ILE A 75 -3.83 -8.57 -3.19
CA ILE A 75 -3.57 -7.31 -3.90
C ILE A 75 -4.84 -6.87 -4.65
N ALA A 76 -5.48 -7.79 -5.36
CA ALA A 76 -6.71 -7.50 -6.09
C ALA A 76 -7.80 -7.00 -5.14
N LYS A 77 -7.97 -7.63 -3.98
CA LYS A 77 -8.96 -7.24 -2.98
C LYS A 77 -8.69 -5.83 -2.46
N LEU A 78 -7.46 -5.54 -2.05
CA LEU A 78 -7.09 -4.22 -1.52
C LEU A 78 -7.30 -3.13 -2.57
N ALA A 79 -6.88 -3.38 -3.81
CA ALA A 79 -7.05 -2.42 -4.89
C ALA A 79 -8.53 -2.16 -5.19
N CYS A 80 -9.37 -3.19 -5.18
CA CYS A 80 -10.81 -3.05 -5.37
C CYS A 80 -11.44 -2.17 -4.28
N ILE A 81 -11.05 -2.38 -3.02
CA ILE A 81 -11.56 -1.58 -1.90
C ILE A 81 -11.22 -0.11 -2.11
N VAL A 82 -9.97 0.21 -2.45
CA VAL A 82 -9.53 1.58 -2.66
C VAL A 82 -10.20 2.21 -3.87
N LEU A 83 -10.43 1.44 -4.95
CA LEU A 83 -11.18 1.91 -6.12
C LEU A 83 -12.60 2.33 -5.76
N GLU A 84 -13.30 1.52 -4.97
CA GLU A 84 -14.65 1.84 -4.53
C GLU A 84 -14.67 3.09 -3.64
N VAL A 85 -13.70 3.20 -2.75
CA VAL A 85 -13.54 4.39 -1.90
C VAL A 85 -13.32 5.64 -2.77
N ALA A 86 -12.51 5.53 -3.81
CA ALA A 86 -12.23 6.64 -4.72
C ALA A 86 -13.46 7.07 -5.51
N LYS A 87 -14.36 6.14 -5.83
CA LYS A 87 -15.63 6.45 -6.49
C LYS A 87 -16.58 7.22 -5.59
N VAL A 88 -16.60 6.91 -4.30
CA VAL A 88 -17.48 7.55 -3.32
C VAL A 88 -16.91 8.89 -2.86
N LYS A 89 -15.64 8.91 -2.46
CA LYS A 89 -15.00 10.10 -1.93
C LYS A 89 -13.48 10.06 -2.22
N PRO A 90 -13.03 10.59 -3.38
CA PRO A 90 -11.59 10.60 -3.71
C PRO A 90 -10.78 11.54 -2.81
N TYR A 91 -11.42 12.51 -2.18
CA TYR A 91 -10.75 13.41 -1.25
C TYR A 91 -10.68 12.80 0.13
N LYS A 92 -9.53 12.91 0.79
CA LYS A 92 -9.31 12.34 2.12
C LYS A 92 -10.13 13.07 3.20
N LYS A 93 -10.32 14.37 3.06
CA LYS A 93 -11.03 15.20 4.02
C LYS A 93 -12.46 14.69 4.22
N ARG A 94 -12.82 14.37 5.46
CA ARG A 94 -14.15 13.86 5.86
C ARG A 94 -14.54 12.54 5.20
N ARG A 95 -13.56 11.85 4.58
CA ARG A 95 -13.82 10.59 3.89
C ARG A 95 -14.51 9.56 4.77
N LEU A 96 -14.00 9.38 6.00
CA LEU A 96 -14.56 8.37 6.91
C LEU A 96 -16.00 8.67 7.30
N LYS A 97 -16.35 9.94 7.49
CA LYS A 97 -17.74 10.35 7.79
C LYS A 97 -18.66 10.06 6.61
N VAL A 98 -18.21 10.34 5.39
CA VAL A 98 -18.99 10.09 4.18
C VAL A 98 -19.20 8.60 3.99
N LEU A 99 -18.16 7.78 4.18
CA LEU A 99 -18.26 6.33 4.08
C LEU A 99 -19.21 5.76 5.14
N ALA A 100 -19.15 6.25 6.36
CA ALA A 100 -20.03 5.80 7.43
C ALA A 100 -21.50 6.07 7.13
N ARG A 101 -21.79 7.12 6.36
CA ARG A 101 -23.14 7.50 5.97
C ARG A 101 -23.61 6.79 4.70
N GLU A 102 -22.76 6.71 3.66
CA GLU A 102 -23.14 6.26 2.33
C GLU A 102 -22.67 4.85 1.99
N ARG A 103 -21.51 4.45 2.49
CA ARG A 103 -20.91 3.14 2.20
C ARG A 103 -20.26 2.57 3.44
N ARG A 104 -21.06 2.22 4.42
CA ARG A 104 -20.58 1.66 5.69
C ARG A 104 -19.82 0.35 5.50
N ASP A 105 -20.18 -0.42 4.48
CA ASP A 105 -19.48 -1.64 4.10
C ASP A 105 -18.01 -1.39 3.78
N LEU A 106 -17.72 -0.31 3.04
CA LEU A 106 -16.34 0.08 2.73
C LEU A 106 -15.56 0.49 3.97
N LEU A 107 -16.23 1.21 4.88
CA LEU A 107 -15.60 1.60 6.14
C LEU A 107 -15.19 0.37 6.96
N GLU A 108 -16.06 -0.62 7.05
CA GLU A 108 -15.75 -1.88 7.73
C GLU A 108 -14.58 -2.63 7.05
N GLN A 109 -14.54 -2.65 5.71
CA GLN A 109 -13.45 -3.25 4.97
C GLN A 109 -12.12 -2.54 5.22
N LEU A 110 -12.12 -1.20 5.32
CA LEU A 110 -10.93 -0.44 5.67
C LEU A 110 -10.41 -0.82 7.07
N LYS A 111 -11.32 -1.03 8.02
CA LYS A 111 -10.97 -1.46 9.38
C LYS A 111 -10.38 -2.87 9.38
N GLU A 112 -11.02 -3.80 8.69
CA GLU A 112 -10.60 -5.20 8.64
C GLU A 112 -9.22 -5.37 7.98
N THR A 113 -8.94 -4.60 6.94
CA THR A 113 -7.68 -4.71 6.19
C THR A 113 -6.56 -3.85 6.77
N GLY A 114 -6.87 -2.96 7.73
CA GLY A 114 -5.90 -2.02 8.27
C GLY A 114 -5.68 -0.79 7.39
N LEU A 115 -6.34 -0.69 6.23
CA LEU A 115 -6.22 0.46 5.34
C LEU A 115 -6.68 1.76 6.00
N ILE A 116 -7.53 1.66 7.02
CA ILE A 116 -8.02 2.84 7.74
C ILE A 116 -6.89 3.65 8.38
N TYR A 117 -5.77 3.02 8.70
CA TYR A 117 -4.61 3.71 9.29
C TYR A 117 -4.00 4.75 8.36
N ALA A 118 -4.23 4.66 7.05
CA ALA A 118 -3.81 5.69 6.11
C ALA A 118 -4.41 7.06 6.41
N HIS A 119 -5.56 7.10 7.10
CA HIS A 119 -6.28 8.32 7.44
C HIS A 119 -5.76 8.98 8.71
N HIS A 120 -4.80 8.37 9.40
CA HIS A 120 -4.16 8.93 10.60
C HIS A 120 -2.87 9.70 10.27
N TYR A 121 -2.51 9.79 9.00
CA TYR A 121 -1.31 10.50 8.55
C TYR A 121 -1.62 11.83 7.91
#